data_fe6106f2ecc05e5f27891ceb3a049c52
#
_entry.id   fe6106f2ecc05e5f27891ceb3a049c52
#
_cell.length_a   1.000
_cell.length_b   1.000
_cell.length_c   1.000
_cell.angle_alpha   90.00
_cell.angle_beta   90.00
_cell.angle_gamma   90.00
#
_symmetry.space_group_name_H-M   'P 1'
#
loop_
_entity.id
_entity.type
_entity.pdbx_description
1 polymer ?
#
loop_
_entity_poly.entity_id
_entity_poly.type
_entity_poly.pdbx_seq_one_letter_code
_entity_poly.pdbx_strand_id
1 'polypeptide(L)'
;MTVSGFVVHDGRVALHWHRKLAMWLPAGGHIEEGEDPVQAVLREVAEEFAVEAEVVSLTPSVAYQGGPKQVPPPYVILDCWPAPDHGHIDHVYFLHCLSGYPGRSHDPKNPIHWLDEASLAQGAWVQDGRELPFPPDVQALGIEAIRQVTLTTPAGLRS
;
A
#
# COMPACT_ATOMS: atom_id res chain seq x y z
N MET A 1 -2.27 -7.28 -14.68
CA MET A 1 -1.33 -6.50 -13.84
C MET A 1 -2.11 -5.91 -12.69
N THR A 2 -1.50 -5.86 -11.51
CA THR A 2 -2.09 -5.31 -10.29
C THR A 2 -1.19 -4.25 -9.67
N VAL A 3 -1.73 -3.53 -8.71
CA VAL A 3 -1.02 -2.57 -7.86
C VAL A 3 -1.30 -2.89 -6.41
N SER A 4 -0.31 -2.66 -5.54
CA SER A 4 -0.44 -2.68 -4.09
C SER A 4 0.13 -1.40 -3.49
N GLY A 5 -0.65 -0.75 -2.62
CA GLY A 5 -0.32 0.52 -2.00
C GLY A 5 -0.17 0.44 -0.49
N PHE A 6 1.07 0.47 0.00
CA PHE A 6 1.34 0.56 1.44
C PHE A 6 1.27 2.03 1.89
N VAL A 7 0.12 2.43 2.41
CA VAL A 7 -0.12 3.80 2.88
C VAL A 7 0.40 3.98 4.28
N VAL A 8 1.26 4.98 4.47
CA VAL A 8 1.88 5.28 5.77
C VAL A 8 1.38 6.62 6.31
N HIS A 9 1.03 6.64 7.58
CA HIS A 9 0.71 7.83 8.35
C HIS A 9 1.33 7.73 9.74
N ASP A 10 2.10 8.74 10.14
CA ASP A 10 2.68 8.86 11.47
C ASP A 10 3.37 7.58 11.98
N GLY A 11 4.24 7.00 11.15
CA GLY A 11 5.00 5.79 11.48
C GLY A 11 4.19 4.49 11.53
N ARG A 12 3.00 4.48 10.94
CA ARG A 12 2.12 3.31 10.84
C ARG A 12 1.70 3.07 9.41
N VAL A 13 1.55 1.82 9.04
CA VAL A 13 1.05 1.40 7.72
C VAL A 13 -0.38 0.85 7.83
N ALA A 14 -1.21 1.17 6.85
CA ALA A 14 -2.58 0.69 6.76
C ALA A 14 -2.63 -0.71 6.13
N LEU A 15 -3.25 -1.65 6.82
CA LEU A 15 -3.57 -2.98 6.32
C LEU A 15 -5.03 -3.33 6.64
N HIS A 16 -5.63 -4.21 5.86
CA HIS A 16 -6.93 -4.80 6.13
C HIS A 16 -6.92 -6.32 5.93
N TRP A 17 -7.87 -7.01 6.60
CA TRP A 17 -8.05 -8.46 6.39
C TRP A 17 -8.91 -8.71 5.17
N HIS A 18 -8.33 -9.23 4.09
CA HIS A 18 -9.06 -9.57 2.87
C HIS A 18 -9.76 -10.93 3.02
N ARG A 19 -11.09 -10.92 3.30
CA ARG A 19 -11.86 -12.13 3.68
C ARG A 19 -11.83 -13.24 2.62
N LYS A 20 -11.91 -12.88 1.32
CA LYS A 20 -11.92 -13.89 0.24
C LYS A 20 -10.58 -14.60 0.09
N LEU A 21 -9.49 -13.88 0.27
CA LEU A 21 -8.13 -14.43 0.18
C LEU A 21 -7.62 -14.94 1.53
N ALA A 22 -8.34 -14.65 2.61
CA ALA A 22 -7.98 -15.01 3.98
C ALA A 22 -6.54 -14.59 4.35
N MET A 23 -6.19 -13.33 4.06
CA MET A 23 -4.87 -12.77 4.35
C MET A 23 -4.92 -11.26 4.60
N TRP A 24 -3.91 -10.75 5.31
CA TRP A 24 -3.67 -9.33 5.47
C TRP A 24 -3.11 -8.74 4.19
N LEU A 25 -3.68 -7.62 3.72
CA LEU A 25 -3.24 -6.94 2.51
C LEU A 25 -3.21 -5.42 2.70
N PRO A 26 -2.36 -4.70 1.96
CA PRO A 26 -2.51 -3.27 1.72
C PRO A 26 -3.71 -3.03 0.78
N ALA A 27 -4.05 -1.77 0.52
CA ALA A 27 -4.98 -1.43 -0.56
C ALA A 27 -4.40 -1.85 -1.91
N GLY A 28 -5.26 -2.36 -2.81
CA GLY A 28 -4.77 -2.77 -4.11
C GLY A 28 -5.81 -3.45 -4.99
N GLY A 29 -5.47 -3.56 -6.27
CA GLY A 29 -6.35 -4.16 -7.25
C GLY A 29 -5.78 -4.15 -8.66
N HIS A 30 -6.63 -4.36 -9.65
CA HIS A 30 -6.23 -4.40 -11.04
C HIS A 30 -6.01 -3.00 -11.62
N ILE A 31 -5.00 -2.88 -12.50
CA ILE A 31 -4.84 -1.69 -13.33
C ILE A 31 -5.92 -1.75 -14.41
N GLU A 32 -6.76 -0.72 -14.48
CA GLU A 32 -7.83 -0.61 -15.46
C GLU A 32 -7.32 -0.11 -16.83
N GLU A 33 -8.13 -0.29 -17.86
CA GLU A 33 -7.78 0.19 -19.20
C GLU A 33 -7.61 1.71 -19.23
N GLY A 34 -6.45 2.18 -19.69
CA GLY A 34 -6.13 3.60 -19.77
C GLY A 34 -5.50 4.20 -18.52
N GLU A 35 -5.36 3.43 -17.44
CA GLU A 35 -4.66 3.87 -16.23
C GLU A 35 -3.15 3.59 -16.32
N ASP A 36 -2.34 4.50 -15.79
CA ASP A 36 -0.99 4.17 -15.38
C ASP A 36 -1.00 3.54 -13.97
N PRO A 37 0.06 2.80 -13.55
CA PRO A 37 0.07 2.14 -12.24
C PRO A 37 -0.09 3.08 -11.04
N VAL A 38 0.35 4.35 -11.16
CA VAL A 38 0.19 5.34 -10.08
C VAL A 38 -1.27 5.78 -9.98
N GLN A 39 -1.95 5.99 -11.11
CA GLN A 39 -3.39 6.29 -11.11
C GLN A 39 -4.19 5.15 -10.48
N ALA A 40 -3.87 3.91 -10.84
CA ALA A 40 -4.53 2.72 -10.30
C ALA A 40 -4.35 2.61 -8.77
N VAL A 41 -3.12 2.72 -8.26
CA VAL A 41 -2.88 2.58 -6.82
C VAL A 41 -3.54 3.69 -6.01
N LEU A 42 -3.57 4.94 -6.52
CA LEU A 42 -4.24 6.05 -5.85
C LEU A 42 -5.77 5.87 -5.84
N ARG A 43 -6.35 5.35 -6.93
CA ARG A 43 -7.78 5.00 -6.99
C ARG A 43 -8.12 3.91 -5.97
N GLU A 44 -7.38 2.80 -5.95
CA GLU A 44 -7.62 1.69 -5.01
C GLU A 44 -7.51 2.14 -3.54
N VAL A 45 -6.52 2.97 -3.21
CA VAL A 45 -6.37 3.55 -1.86
C VAL A 45 -7.58 4.41 -1.48
N ALA A 46 -8.06 5.25 -2.40
CA ALA A 46 -9.23 6.08 -2.15
C ALA A 46 -10.52 5.25 -2.00
N GLU A 47 -10.69 4.20 -2.81
CA GLU A 47 -11.87 3.33 -2.80
C GLU A 47 -11.89 2.42 -1.56
N GLU A 48 -10.77 1.79 -1.21
CA GLU A 48 -10.73 0.80 -0.13
C GLU A 48 -10.54 1.43 1.26
N PHE A 49 -9.77 2.53 1.36
CA PHE A 49 -9.41 3.13 2.63
C PHE A 49 -10.02 4.53 2.86
N ALA A 50 -10.61 5.14 1.85
CA ALA A 50 -11.17 6.49 1.91
C ALA A 50 -10.17 7.54 2.46
N VAL A 51 -8.91 7.43 2.05
CA VAL A 51 -7.84 8.39 2.33
C VAL A 51 -7.26 8.94 1.04
N GLU A 52 -6.75 10.17 1.09
CA GLU A 52 -5.92 10.73 0.04
C GLU A 52 -4.45 10.46 0.35
N ALA A 53 -3.70 10.04 -0.65
CA ALA A 53 -2.30 9.72 -0.49
C ALA A 53 -1.49 10.16 -1.72
N GLU A 54 -0.18 10.26 -1.53
CA GLU A 54 0.77 10.48 -2.62
C GLU A 54 1.83 9.38 -2.66
N VAL A 55 2.26 9.02 -3.86
CA VAL A 55 3.34 8.04 -4.02
C VAL A 55 4.67 8.67 -3.60
N VAL A 56 5.39 7.99 -2.73
CA VAL A 56 6.76 8.34 -2.36
C VAL A 56 7.70 7.73 -3.40
N SER A 57 8.21 8.56 -4.32
CA SER A 57 9.18 8.12 -5.31
C SER A 57 10.58 8.14 -4.72
N LEU A 58 11.24 6.98 -4.73
CA LEU A 58 12.65 6.84 -4.33
C LEU A 58 13.62 7.05 -5.50
N THR A 59 13.07 7.21 -6.72
CA THR A 59 13.84 7.45 -7.93
C THR A 59 13.79 8.93 -8.31
N PRO A 60 14.93 9.56 -8.63
CA PRO A 60 14.96 10.94 -9.07
C PRO A 60 14.10 11.16 -10.32
N SER A 61 13.35 12.26 -10.35
CA SER A 61 12.67 12.72 -11.54
C SER A 61 13.67 13.30 -12.52
N VAL A 62 13.56 12.94 -13.80
CA VAL A 62 14.36 13.50 -14.86
C VAL A 62 13.60 14.67 -15.50
N ALA A 63 14.13 15.90 -15.35
CA ALA A 63 13.55 17.07 -15.99
C ALA A 63 13.88 17.09 -17.48
N TYR A 64 12.86 17.06 -18.34
CA TYR A 64 12.98 17.28 -19.79
C TYR A 64 11.76 18.03 -20.33
N GLN A 65 11.93 18.71 -21.45
CA GLN A 65 10.83 19.45 -22.06
C GLN A 65 10.20 18.64 -23.20
N GLY A 66 8.87 18.50 -23.14
CA GLY A 66 8.10 17.75 -24.11
C GLY A 66 8.26 16.24 -24.00
N GLY A 67 7.55 15.49 -24.81
CA GLY A 67 7.59 14.02 -24.80
C GLY A 67 6.67 13.36 -23.77
N PRO A 68 6.88 12.05 -23.46
CA PRO A 68 6.02 11.31 -22.56
C PRO A 68 6.15 11.76 -21.10
N LYS A 69 5.05 11.64 -20.34
CA LYS A 69 5.05 11.87 -18.89
C LYS A 69 5.86 10.78 -18.20
N GLN A 70 6.75 11.17 -17.29
CA GLN A 70 7.41 10.22 -16.41
C GLN A 70 6.43 9.73 -15.33
N VAL A 71 6.25 8.42 -15.23
CA VAL A 71 5.50 7.76 -14.16
C VAL A 71 6.52 7.27 -13.12
N PRO A 72 6.37 7.59 -11.83
CA PRO A 72 7.22 7.04 -10.80
C PRO A 72 7.25 5.51 -10.85
N PRO A 73 8.43 4.88 -10.82
CA PRO A 73 8.50 3.42 -10.78
C PRO A 73 7.98 2.90 -9.44
N PRO A 74 7.46 1.66 -9.39
CA PRO A 74 7.12 1.01 -8.14
C PRO A 74 8.38 0.78 -7.30
N TYR A 75 8.20 0.61 -5.98
CA TYR A 75 9.29 0.22 -5.09
C TYR A 75 9.86 -1.15 -5.48
N VAL A 76 8.97 -2.09 -5.76
CA VAL A 76 9.31 -3.43 -6.25
C VAL A 76 8.18 -3.95 -7.15
N ILE A 77 8.52 -4.87 -8.04
CA ILE A 77 7.57 -5.64 -8.85
C ILE A 77 7.63 -7.08 -8.37
N LEU A 78 6.47 -7.65 -8.03
CA LEU A 78 6.34 -9.02 -7.56
C LEU A 78 5.63 -9.88 -8.61
N ASP A 79 6.09 -11.11 -8.76
CA ASP A 79 5.40 -12.16 -9.52
C ASP A 79 4.58 -13.00 -8.51
N CYS A 80 3.29 -12.70 -8.43
CA CYS A 80 2.37 -13.26 -7.44
C CYS A 80 1.48 -14.33 -8.08
N TRP A 81 1.38 -15.48 -7.43
CA TRP A 81 0.54 -16.60 -7.86
C TRP A 81 -0.50 -16.94 -6.79
N PRO A 82 -1.60 -16.16 -6.68
CA PRO A 82 -2.66 -16.42 -5.70
C PRO A 82 -3.40 -17.74 -5.96
N ALA A 83 -3.33 -18.26 -7.20
CA ALA A 83 -3.84 -19.57 -7.58
C ALA A 83 -2.90 -20.22 -8.63
N PRO A 84 -2.86 -21.56 -8.75
CA PRO A 84 -1.94 -22.25 -9.64
C PRO A 84 -2.05 -21.89 -11.13
N ASP A 85 -3.21 -21.42 -11.54
CA ASP A 85 -3.56 -21.07 -12.93
C ASP A 85 -3.69 -19.55 -13.16
N HIS A 86 -3.42 -18.73 -12.15
CA HIS A 86 -3.65 -17.30 -12.20
C HIS A 86 -2.54 -16.50 -11.50
N GLY A 87 -1.64 -15.94 -12.31
CA GLY A 87 -0.54 -15.10 -11.86
C GLY A 87 -0.81 -13.61 -12.08
N HIS A 88 -0.26 -12.79 -11.22
CA HIS A 88 -0.27 -11.34 -11.31
C HIS A 88 1.16 -10.79 -11.28
N ILE A 89 1.42 -9.82 -12.12
CA ILE A 89 2.57 -8.93 -11.94
C ILE A 89 2.06 -7.74 -11.13
N ASP A 90 2.53 -7.64 -9.89
CA ASP A 90 2.10 -6.64 -8.91
C ASP A 90 3.12 -5.52 -8.76
N HIS A 91 2.65 -4.28 -8.94
CA HIS A 91 3.46 -3.07 -8.81
C HIS A 91 3.24 -2.49 -7.42
N VAL A 92 4.22 -2.66 -6.54
CA VAL A 92 4.14 -2.22 -5.14
C VAL A 92 4.60 -0.77 -5.00
N TYR A 93 3.76 0.05 -4.40
CA TYR A 93 4.04 1.45 -4.10
C TYR A 93 4.00 1.74 -2.60
N PHE A 94 4.88 2.63 -2.15
CA PHE A 94 4.81 3.22 -0.83
C PHE A 94 4.19 4.61 -0.94
N LEU A 95 3.24 4.91 -0.05
CA LEU A 95 2.46 6.14 -0.10
C LEU A 95 2.44 6.85 1.25
N HIS A 96 2.49 8.17 1.19
CA HIS A 96 2.25 9.04 2.34
C HIS A 96 0.77 9.44 2.38
N CYS A 97 0.10 9.25 3.50
CA CYS A 97 -1.27 9.71 3.70
C CYS A 97 -1.30 11.23 3.86
N LEU A 98 -2.01 11.91 2.98
CA LEU A 98 -2.13 13.37 2.99
C LEU A 98 -3.33 13.84 3.83
N SER A 99 -4.47 13.15 3.68
CA SER A 99 -5.71 13.47 4.38
C SER A 99 -6.63 12.28 4.52
N GLY A 100 -7.68 12.41 5.35
CA GLY A 100 -8.69 11.37 5.54
C GLY A 100 -8.36 10.35 6.63
N TYR A 101 -7.17 10.42 7.27
CA TYR A 101 -6.85 9.54 8.41
C TYR A 101 -7.92 9.61 9.52
N PRO A 102 -8.32 8.52 10.16
CA PRO A 102 -7.85 7.13 10.00
C PRO A 102 -8.47 6.37 8.83
N GLY A 103 -9.22 7.04 7.97
CA GLY A 103 -9.89 6.42 6.85
C GLY A 103 -11.18 5.69 7.22
N ARG A 104 -11.78 5.08 6.22
CA ARG A 104 -12.95 4.22 6.37
C ARG A 104 -12.84 3.06 5.39
N SER A 105 -12.83 1.85 5.91
CA SER A 105 -12.89 0.68 5.04
C SER A 105 -14.18 0.67 4.21
N HIS A 106 -14.07 0.27 2.95
CA HIS A 106 -15.21 0.00 2.08
C HIS A 106 -16.14 -1.07 2.67
N ASP A 107 -15.57 -2.08 3.33
CA ASP A 107 -16.33 -3.10 4.06
C ASP A 107 -16.28 -2.82 5.58
N PRO A 108 -17.41 -2.41 6.23
CA PRO A 108 -17.45 -2.16 7.67
C PRO A 108 -17.08 -3.37 8.54
N LYS A 109 -17.18 -4.59 7.98
CA LYS A 109 -16.77 -5.84 8.66
C LYS A 109 -15.28 -6.12 8.54
N ASN A 110 -14.56 -5.28 7.83
CA ASN A 110 -13.16 -5.42 7.53
C ASN A 110 -12.44 -4.10 7.78
N PRO A 111 -12.24 -3.68 9.05
CA PRO A 111 -11.66 -2.39 9.38
C PRO A 111 -10.21 -2.27 8.91
N ILE A 112 -9.79 -1.03 8.70
CA ILE A 112 -8.39 -0.70 8.46
C ILE A 112 -7.67 -0.75 9.80
N HIS A 113 -6.50 -1.39 9.82
CA HIS A 113 -5.59 -1.40 10.96
C HIS A 113 -4.32 -0.62 10.61
N TRP A 114 -4.01 0.39 11.41
CA TRP A 114 -2.78 1.17 11.29
C TRP A 114 -1.73 0.58 12.24
N LEU A 115 -0.76 -0.11 11.67
CA LEU A 115 0.21 -0.94 12.38
C LEU A 115 1.60 -0.31 12.31
N ASP A 116 2.25 -0.18 13.45
CA ASP A 116 3.66 0.24 13.53
C ASP A 116 4.63 -0.96 13.31
N GLU A 117 5.93 -0.67 13.24
CA GLU A 117 6.94 -1.71 13.04
C GLU A 117 6.91 -2.77 14.14
N ALA A 118 6.66 -2.38 15.40
CA ALA A 118 6.63 -3.32 16.53
C ALA A 118 5.45 -4.29 16.41
N SER A 119 4.29 -3.80 15.97
CA SER A 119 3.10 -4.62 15.70
C SER A 119 3.34 -5.59 14.56
N LEU A 120 3.92 -5.13 13.45
CA LEU A 120 4.27 -5.99 12.31
C LEU A 120 5.31 -7.05 12.69
N ALA A 121 6.29 -6.68 13.52
CA ALA A 121 7.35 -7.60 13.96
C ALA A 121 6.83 -8.77 14.79
N GLN A 122 5.61 -8.68 15.36
CA GLN A 122 4.97 -9.80 16.06
C GLN A 122 4.58 -10.95 15.12
N GLY A 123 4.50 -10.69 13.81
CA GLY A 123 4.21 -11.70 12.80
C GLY A 123 2.73 -12.02 12.59
N ALA A 124 1.84 -11.50 13.44
CA ALA A 124 0.41 -11.72 13.36
C ALA A 124 -0.38 -10.56 13.99
N TRP A 125 -1.66 -10.44 13.64
CA TRP A 125 -2.57 -9.45 14.21
C TRP A 125 -3.95 -10.04 14.45
N VAL A 126 -4.71 -9.44 15.38
CA VAL A 126 -6.03 -9.97 15.77
C VAL A 126 -7.11 -9.41 14.86
N GLN A 127 -7.88 -10.32 14.25
CA GLN A 127 -9.11 -10.03 13.51
C GLN A 127 -10.23 -10.94 13.99
N ASP A 128 -11.38 -10.38 14.34
CA ASP A 128 -12.56 -11.12 14.85
C ASP A 128 -12.22 -12.07 16.01
N GLY A 129 -11.33 -11.63 16.93
CA GLY A 129 -10.88 -12.42 18.08
C GLY A 129 -9.91 -13.57 17.77
N ARG A 130 -9.41 -13.64 16.54
CA ARG A 130 -8.41 -14.62 16.10
C ARG A 130 -7.10 -13.94 15.76
N GLU A 131 -6.02 -14.52 16.20
CA GLU A 131 -4.68 -14.13 15.79
C GLU A 131 -4.37 -14.73 14.42
N LEU A 132 -4.13 -13.88 13.42
CA LEU A 132 -3.94 -14.27 12.04
C LEU A 132 -2.56 -13.77 11.56
N PRO A 133 -1.73 -14.66 10.97
CA PRO A 133 -0.39 -14.30 10.56
C PRO A 133 -0.39 -13.32 9.39
N PHE A 134 0.63 -12.44 9.34
CA PHE A 134 0.92 -11.66 8.15
C PHE A 134 1.58 -12.54 7.08
N PRO A 135 1.23 -12.39 5.79
CA PRO A 135 2.07 -12.89 4.72
C PRO A 135 3.50 -12.31 4.85
N PRO A 136 4.56 -13.10 4.62
CA PRO A 136 5.95 -12.65 4.83
C PRO A 136 6.33 -11.42 4.01
N ASP A 137 5.83 -11.32 2.79
CA ASP A 137 6.01 -10.17 1.89
C ASP A 137 5.29 -8.93 2.41
N VAL A 138 4.04 -9.06 2.86
CA VAL A 138 3.26 -7.95 3.44
C VAL A 138 3.92 -7.43 4.72
N GLN A 139 4.40 -8.32 5.59
CA GLN A 139 5.12 -7.94 6.80
C GLN A 139 6.40 -7.16 6.46
N ALA A 140 7.24 -7.71 5.58
CA ALA A 140 8.52 -7.11 5.21
C ALA A 140 8.33 -5.76 4.51
N LEU A 141 7.42 -5.70 3.53
CA LEU A 141 7.13 -4.47 2.78
C LEU A 141 6.43 -3.41 3.63
N GLY A 142 5.58 -3.81 4.58
CA GLY A 142 4.96 -2.88 5.52
C GLY A 142 5.98 -2.19 6.42
N ILE A 143 6.94 -2.93 6.96
CA ILE A 143 8.05 -2.38 7.75
C ILE A 143 8.91 -1.44 6.89
N GLU A 144 9.24 -1.87 5.68
CA GLU A 144 10.06 -1.07 4.77
C GLU A 144 9.33 0.22 4.34
N ALA A 145 8.02 0.15 4.08
CA ALA A 145 7.22 1.32 3.75
C ALA A 145 7.26 2.37 4.87
N ILE A 146 7.08 1.95 6.13
CA ILE A 146 7.18 2.86 7.28
C ILE A 146 8.53 3.58 7.29
N ARG A 147 9.62 2.85 7.10
CA ARG A 147 10.98 3.41 7.11
C ARG A 147 11.20 4.39 5.98
N GLN A 148 10.89 4.01 4.75
CA GLN A 148 11.15 4.82 3.56
C GLN A 148 10.27 6.08 3.54
N VAL A 149 8.99 5.98 3.86
CA VAL A 149 8.10 7.15 3.92
C VAL A 149 8.52 8.10 5.04
N THR A 150 8.88 7.58 6.21
CA THR A 150 9.34 8.42 7.33
C THR A 150 10.63 9.17 7.00
N LEU A 151 11.56 8.55 6.28
CA LEU A 151 12.82 9.18 5.86
C LEU A 151 12.62 10.28 4.81
N THR A 152 11.66 10.10 3.91
CA THR A 152 11.42 11.02 2.79
C THR A 152 10.43 12.14 3.11
N THR A 153 9.59 11.99 4.16
CA THR A 153 8.66 13.04 4.57
C THR A 153 9.39 14.17 5.30
N PRO A 154 9.31 15.42 4.81
CA PRO A 154 9.93 16.58 5.47
C PRO A 154 9.46 16.71 6.93
N ALA A 155 10.37 17.13 7.82
CA ALA A 155 10.09 17.27 9.26
C ALA A 155 8.91 18.19 9.61
N GLY A 156 8.52 19.09 8.70
CA GLY A 156 7.36 20.00 8.88
C GLY A 156 5.99 19.40 8.55
N LEU A 157 5.93 18.20 7.98
CA LEU A 157 4.70 17.45 7.67
C LEU A 157 4.49 16.25 8.62
N ARG A 158 5.34 16.10 9.60
CA ARG A 158 5.21 15.11 10.68
C ARG A 158 4.34 15.71 11.79
N SER A 159 3.05 15.62 11.67
CA SER A 159 2.11 16.07 12.71
C SER A 159 1.21 14.95 13.14
#